data_3a4b1d1ad1219a62ef12b29ab312c4ce
#
_entry.id   3a4b1d1ad1219a62ef12b29ab312c4ce
#
_cell.length_a   1.000
_cell.length_b   1.000
_cell.length_c   1.000
_cell.angle_alpha   90.00
_cell.angle_beta   90.00
_cell.angle_gamma   90.00
#
_symmetry.space_group_name_H-M   'P 1'
#
loop_
_entity.id
_entity.type
_entity.pdbx_description
1 polymer ?
#
loop_
_entity_poly.entity_id
_entity_poly.type
_entity_poly.pdbx_seq_one_letter_code
_entity_poly.pdbx_strand_id
1 'polypeptide(L)'
;MRYYEAETGRFINQDPIGLLGGENLYAFAPNAQSWIDFLGMARQKARPGTYGAERARHTGGETNHVPAFNSYEGLPNTPTKHYGPAFHMDYADHRGMSTTGSSRHAVAFRAQQRAYIKSGRWDLAMEMDIRETKTKFGDKYDRRMRRMISETKRQGRISRKQAARLRRIIGKCS
;
A
#
# COMPACT_ATOMS: atom_id res chain seq x y z
N MET A 1 0.80 31.95 -13.36
CA MET A 1 -0.32 30.99 -13.42
C MET A 1 -0.47 30.53 -14.85
N ARG A 2 -0.59 29.23 -15.12
CA ARG A 2 -0.76 28.68 -16.49
C ARG A 2 -2.23 28.27 -16.68
N TYR A 3 -2.80 28.61 -17.83
CA TYR A 3 -4.17 28.23 -18.17
C TYR A 3 -4.12 27.03 -19.12
N TYR A 4 -4.84 25.98 -18.76
CA TYR A 4 -4.93 24.74 -19.55
C TYR A 4 -6.21 24.73 -20.38
N GLU A 5 -6.07 24.40 -21.66
CA GLU A 5 -7.17 24.24 -22.60
C GLU A 5 -7.43 22.76 -22.84
N ALA A 6 -8.56 22.29 -22.36
CA ALA A 6 -8.89 20.85 -22.39
C ALA A 6 -9.14 20.33 -23.80
N GLU A 7 -9.63 21.18 -24.70
CA GLU A 7 -9.95 20.82 -26.09
C GLU A 7 -8.69 20.54 -26.92
N THR A 8 -7.63 21.32 -26.69
CA THR A 8 -6.35 21.16 -27.41
C THR A 8 -5.32 20.35 -26.64
N GLY A 9 -5.60 20.02 -25.37
CA GLY A 9 -4.71 19.22 -24.51
C GLY A 9 -3.40 19.90 -24.12
N ARG A 10 -3.32 21.24 -24.14
CA ARG A 10 -2.11 22.01 -23.87
C ARG A 10 -2.37 23.29 -23.07
N PHE A 11 -1.30 23.91 -22.54
CA PHE A 11 -1.40 25.24 -21.96
C PHE A 11 -1.49 26.32 -23.03
N ILE A 12 -2.32 27.36 -22.80
CA ILE A 12 -2.47 28.50 -23.73
C ILE A 12 -1.36 29.54 -23.55
N ASN A 13 -0.61 29.49 -22.47
CA ASN A 13 0.53 30.37 -22.21
C ASN A 13 1.82 29.57 -21.98
N GLN A 14 2.93 30.15 -22.37
CA GLN A 14 4.26 29.53 -22.28
C GLN A 14 4.64 29.15 -20.85
N ASP A 15 5.53 28.17 -20.72
CA ASP A 15 6.09 27.78 -19.45
C ASP A 15 6.98 28.89 -18.88
N PRO A 16 6.72 29.40 -17.67
CA PRO A 16 7.56 30.43 -17.03
C PRO A 16 9.01 29.96 -16.81
N ILE A 17 9.27 28.66 -16.74
CA ILE A 17 10.62 28.13 -16.62
C ILE A 17 11.31 27.90 -17.98
N GLY A 18 10.64 28.24 -19.09
CA GLY A 18 11.18 28.15 -20.43
C GLY A 18 11.66 26.76 -20.81
N LEU A 19 12.75 26.67 -21.57
CA LEU A 19 13.32 25.41 -22.05
C LEU A 19 13.82 24.46 -20.94
N LEU A 20 13.92 24.92 -19.70
CA LEU A 20 14.21 24.05 -18.56
C LEU A 20 13.08 23.05 -18.28
N GLY A 21 11.85 23.35 -18.75
CA GLY A 21 10.69 22.45 -18.69
C GLY A 21 10.55 21.50 -19.88
N GLY A 22 11.46 21.58 -20.88
CA GLY A 22 11.43 20.81 -22.11
C GLY A 22 11.30 21.67 -23.37
N GLU A 23 11.52 21.08 -24.53
CA GLU A 23 11.51 21.80 -25.82
C GLU A 23 10.14 22.34 -26.24
N ASN A 24 9.05 21.76 -25.72
CA ASN A 24 7.68 22.22 -25.99
C ASN A 24 7.14 23.05 -24.83
N LEU A 25 7.23 24.36 -24.96
CA LEU A 25 6.80 25.34 -23.95
C LEU A 25 5.30 25.32 -23.60
N TYR A 26 4.49 24.64 -24.39
CA TYR A 26 3.04 24.52 -24.23
C TYR A 26 2.60 23.12 -23.79
N ALA A 27 3.52 22.16 -23.70
CA ALA A 27 3.19 20.80 -23.29
C ALA A 27 2.63 20.74 -21.87
N PHE A 28 1.53 20.03 -21.71
CA PHE A 28 1.00 19.69 -20.38
C PHE A 28 1.78 18.51 -19.78
N ALA A 29 1.96 17.46 -20.57
CA ALA A 29 2.71 16.26 -20.18
C ALA A 29 3.08 15.45 -21.41
N PRO A 30 4.16 14.65 -21.36
CA PRO A 30 4.55 13.74 -22.43
C PRO A 30 3.46 12.73 -22.82
N ASN A 31 2.60 12.38 -21.90
CA ASN A 31 1.41 11.54 -22.13
C ASN A 31 0.33 11.92 -21.11
N ALA A 32 -0.68 12.69 -21.58
CA ALA A 32 -1.77 13.18 -20.73
C ALA A 32 -2.65 12.06 -20.15
N GLN A 33 -2.70 10.87 -20.80
CA GLN A 33 -3.50 9.75 -20.31
C GLN A 33 -2.83 9.00 -19.14
N SER A 34 -1.51 9.01 -19.07
CA SER A 34 -0.74 8.38 -17.99
C SER A 34 -0.22 9.35 -16.94
N TRP A 35 -0.28 10.65 -17.21
CA TRP A 35 0.23 11.77 -16.41
C TRP A 35 -0.88 12.66 -15.87
N ILE A 36 -1.92 12.07 -15.31
CA ILE A 36 -2.89 12.86 -14.53
C ILE A 36 -2.31 13.05 -13.15
N ASP A 37 -1.67 14.20 -12.91
CA ASP A 37 -1.48 14.74 -11.57
C ASP A 37 -2.83 15.32 -11.11
N PHE A 38 -3.74 14.42 -10.78
CA PHE A 38 -5.06 14.75 -10.26
C PHE A 38 -4.87 15.34 -8.86
N LEU A 39 -4.67 16.66 -8.77
CA LEU A 39 -4.55 17.48 -7.57
C LEU A 39 -3.14 18.04 -7.26
N GLY A 40 -2.17 18.06 -8.21
CA GLY A 40 -0.82 18.58 -7.92
C GLY A 40 -0.11 17.82 -6.81
N MET A 41 -0.45 16.55 -6.63
CA MET A 41 0.22 15.70 -5.63
C MET A 41 1.50 15.16 -6.23
N ALA A 42 2.61 15.80 -5.91
CA ALA A 42 3.92 15.20 -6.08
C ALA A 42 3.85 13.71 -5.70
N ARG A 43 4.42 12.81 -6.52
CA ARG A 43 4.47 11.36 -6.28
C ARG A 43 4.56 11.08 -4.79
N GLN A 44 3.50 10.58 -4.19
CA GLN A 44 3.55 10.22 -2.77
C GLN A 44 4.68 9.19 -2.63
N LYS A 45 5.78 9.61 -2.00
CA LYS A 45 6.87 8.67 -1.70
C LYS A 45 6.28 7.55 -0.86
N ALA A 46 6.49 6.31 -1.28
CA ALA A 46 6.08 5.15 -0.51
C ALA A 46 6.65 5.27 0.91
N ARG A 47 5.78 5.22 1.92
CA ARG A 47 6.16 5.41 3.33
C ARG A 47 6.41 4.07 4.01
N PRO A 48 7.26 4.05 5.05
CA PRO A 48 7.47 2.84 5.85
C PRO A 48 6.14 2.20 6.29
N GLY A 49 5.99 0.90 6.05
CA GLY A 49 4.74 0.16 6.25
C GLY A 49 3.91 -0.02 4.97
N THR A 50 4.40 0.47 3.81
CA THR A 50 3.88 0.13 2.49
C THR A 50 4.81 -0.82 1.76
N TYR A 51 4.28 -1.59 0.82
CA TYR A 51 5.05 -2.57 0.04
C TYR A 51 6.26 -1.95 -0.66
N GLY A 52 6.07 -0.84 -1.37
CA GLY A 52 7.16 -0.19 -2.11
C GLY A 52 8.29 0.30 -1.22
N ALA A 53 7.97 0.88 -0.05
CA ALA A 53 8.99 1.35 0.88
C ALA A 53 9.70 0.20 1.60
N GLU A 54 8.98 -0.84 1.99
CA GLU A 54 9.58 -1.99 2.67
C GLU A 54 10.47 -2.79 1.71
N ARG A 55 10.05 -2.97 0.45
CA ARG A 55 10.84 -3.63 -0.57
C ARG A 55 12.13 -2.85 -0.91
N ALA A 56 12.05 -1.53 -1.02
CA ALA A 56 13.21 -0.69 -1.33
C ALA A 56 14.23 -0.60 -0.19
N ARG A 57 13.80 -0.85 1.05
CA ARG A 57 14.61 -0.66 2.25
C ARG A 57 15.39 -1.91 2.66
N HIS A 58 14.95 -3.08 2.23
CA HIS A 58 15.52 -4.36 2.66
C HIS A 58 16.10 -5.14 1.48
N THR A 59 17.31 -5.66 1.68
CA THR A 59 17.96 -6.64 0.80
C THR A 59 17.78 -8.03 1.41
N GLY A 60 17.42 -9.00 0.59
CA GLY A 60 17.04 -10.35 1.05
C GLY A 60 15.63 -10.42 1.66
N GLY A 61 15.10 -11.61 1.85
CA GLY A 61 13.74 -11.84 2.34
C GLY A 61 12.65 -11.44 1.33
N GLU A 62 11.43 -11.34 1.79
CA GLU A 62 10.27 -10.94 0.98
C GLU A 62 9.39 -9.92 1.71
N THR A 63 8.68 -9.08 0.95
CA THR A 63 7.74 -8.11 1.52
C THR A 63 6.33 -8.68 1.47
N ASN A 64 5.75 -8.89 2.64
CA ASN A 64 4.41 -9.46 2.83
C ASN A 64 3.35 -8.37 2.89
N HIS A 65 2.37 -8.42 1.97
CA HIS A 65 1.18 -7.57 2.06
C HIS A 65 0.23 -8.04 3.17
N VAL A 66 -0.32 -7.11 3.91
CA VAL A 66 -1.27 -7.37 5.00
C VAL A 66 -2.45 -6.38 4.93
N PRO A 67 -3.62 -6.84 4.44
CA PRO A 67 -3.95 -8.17 3.90
C PRO A 67 -3.21 -8.50 2.61
N ALA A 68 -3.23 -9.78 2.19
CA ALA A 68 -2.64 -10.21 0.93
C ALA A 68 -3.13 -9.37 -0.25
N PHE A 69 -2.25 -8.98 -1.18
CA PHE A 69 -2.62 -8.12 -2.32
C PHE A 69 -3.78 -8.71 -3.13
N ASN A 70 -3.75 -10.00 -3.44
CA ASN A 70 -4.81 -10.68 -4.18
C ASN A 70 -6.18 -10.65 -3.49
N SER A 71 -6.22 -10.33 -2.18
CA SER A 71 -7.50 -10.19 -1.45
C SER A 71 -8.22 -8.90 -1.77
N TYR A 72 -7.54 -7.87 -2.25
CA TYR A 72 -8.14 -6.58 -2.57
C TYR A 72 -7.85 -6.08 -3.99
N GLU A 73 -7.04 -6.79 -4.75
CA GLU A 73 -6.77 -6.47 -6.15
C GLU A 73 -8.07 -6.38 -6.96
N GLY A 74 -8.22 -5.29 -7.71
CA GLY A 74 -9.40 -5.01 -8.53
C GLY A 74 -10.63 -4.52 -7.75
N LEU A 75 -10.56 -4.37 -6.43
CA LEU A 75 -11.66 -3.75 -5.67
C LEU A 75 -11.58 -2.21 -5.74
N PRO A 76 -12.73 -1.50 -5.79
CA PRO A 76 -12.75 -0.04 -5.80
C PRO A 76 -12.16 0.51 -4.49
N ASN A 77 -11.58 1.70 -4.57
CA ASN A 77 -11.03 2.42 -3.41
C ASN A 77 -9.97 1.63 -2.61
N THR A 78 -9.25 0.71 -3.24
CA THR A 78 -8.15 -0.03 -2.62
C THR A 78 -6.80 0.54 -3.07
N PRO A 79 -5.73 0.40 -2.27
CA PRO A 79 -4.42 0.88 -2.66
C PRO A 79 -3.85 0.02 -3.80
N THR A 80 -3.03 0.64 -4.64
CA THR A 80 -2.23 -0.14 -5.58
C THR A 80 -1.23 -1.03 -4.84
N LYS A 81 -0.70 -2.04 -5.53
CA LYS A 81 0.32 -2.94 -4.96
C LYS A 81 1.44 -2.19 -4.25
N HIS A 82 1.96 -1.11 -4.87
CA HIS A 82 3.07 -0.32 -4.33
C HIS A 82 2.74 0.37 -3.00
N TYR A 83 1.51 0.86 -2.83
CA TYR A 83 1.05 1.57 -1.64
C TYR A 83 0.28 0.71 -0.65
N GLY A 84 0.07 -0.56 -0.97
CA GLY A 84 -0.59 -1.52 -0.07
C GLY A 84 0.16 -1.69 1.24
N PRO A 85 -0.57 -1.88 2.36
CA PRO A 85 0.06 -2.14 3.66
C PRO A 85 0.91 -3.40 3.61
N ALA A 86 2.13 -3.32 4.13
CA ALA A 86 3.06 -4.44 4.07
C ALA A 86 4.17 -4.31 5.12
N PHE A 87 4.82 -5.42 5.41
CA PHE A 87 6.05 -5.45 6.18
C PHE A 87 7.01 -6.52 5.63
N HIS A 88 8.29 -6.32 5.83
CA HIS A 88 9.33 -7.23 5.34
C HIS A 88 9.50 -8.43 6.27
N MET A 89 9.63 -9.64 5.69
CA MET A 89 9.84 -10.91 6.38
C MET A 89 11.04 -11.66 5.79
N ASP A 90 11.61 -12.57 6.57
CA ASP A 90 12.57 -13.52 6.04
C ASP A 90 11.89 -14.44 5.01
N TYR A 91 12.64 -14.88 4.02
CA TYR A 91 12.10 -15.65 2.89
C TYR A 91 11.33 -16.89 3.35
N ALA A 92 11.92 -17.71 4.22
CA ALA A 92 11.30 -18.94 4.70
C ALA A 92 10.00 -18.64 5.50
N ASP A 93 10.00 -17.60 6.31
CA ASP A 93 8.84 -17.20 7.12
C ASP A 93 7.69 -16.73 6.22
N HIS A 94 8.00 -15.92 5.20
CA HIS A 94 7.00 -15.48 4.22
C HIS A 94 6.37 -16.65 3.48
N ARG A 95 7.18 -17.64 3.05
CA ARG A 95 6.69 -18.84 2.37
C ARG A 95 5.83 -19.73 3.28
N GLY A 96 6.02 -19.64 4.58
CA GLY A 96 5.21 -20.33 5.58
C GLY A 96 3.87 -19.67 5.89
N MET A 97 3.58 -18.45 5.39
CA MET A 97 2.31 -17.77 5.65
C MET A 97 1.16 -18.36 4.85
N SER A 98 -0.02 -18.43 5.47
CA SER A 98 -1.26 -18.91 4.83
C SER A 98 -1.71 -18.07 3.64
N THR A 99 -1.24 -16.85 3.52
CA THR A 99 -1.49 -15.97 2.37
C THR A 99 -0.68 -16.36 1.13
N THR A 100 0.35 -17.17 1.29
CA THR A 100 1.31 -17.52 0.23
C THR A 100 0.92 -18.82 -0.48
N GLY A 101 1.16 -18.87 -1.79
CA GLY A 101 0.91 -20.08 -2.60
C GLY A 101 -0.53 -20.22 -3.09
N SER A 102 -0.84 -21.41 -3.65
CA SER A 102 -2.10 -21.73 -4.33
C SER A 102 -2.86 -22.90 -3.68
N SER A 103 -2.50 -23.30 -2.47
CA SER A 103 -3.22 -24.35 -1.74
C SER A 103 -4.68 -23.97 -1.51
N ARG A 104 -5.57 -24.95 -1.34
CA ARG A 104 -6.98 -24.70 -0.99
C ARG A 104 -7.11 -23.84 0.26
N HIS A 105 -6.26 -24.07 1.26
CA HIS A 105 -6.21 -23.24 2.47
C HIS A 105 -5.85 -21.79 2.17
N ALA A 106 -4.79 -21.55 1.37
CA ALA A 106 -4.37 -20.20 1.00
C ALA A 106 -5.45 -19.44 0.20
N VAL A 107 -6.14 -20.14 -0.70
CA VAL A 107 -7.26 -19.59 -1.46
C VAL A 107 -8.41 -19.21 -0.52
N ALA A 108 -8.82 -20.09 0.39
CA ALA A 108 -9.89 -19.84 1.36
C ALA A 108 -9.52 -18.69 2.31
N PHE A 109 -8.28 -18.63 2.78
CA PHE A 109 -7.79 -17.56 3.64
C PHE A 109 -7.91 -16.19 2.96
N ARG A 110 -7.43 -16.06 1.72
CA ARG A 110 -7.57 -14.82 0.94
C ARG A 110 -9.01 -14.48 0.58
N ALA A 111 -9.86 -15.48 0.34
CA ALA A 111 -11.28 -15.25 0.11
C ALA A 111 -11.98 -14.66 1.35
N GLN A 112 -11.64 -15.14 2.55
CA GLN A 112 -12.12 -14.58 3.81
C GLN A 112 -11.63 -13.14 4.00
N GLN A 113 -10.36 -12.86 3.74
CA GLN A 113 -9.84 -11.48 3.75
C GLN A 113 -10.61 -10.58 2.79
N ARG A 114 -10.88 -11.07 1.56
CA ARG A 114 -11.63 -10.31 0.55
C ARG A 114 -13.06 -10.00 1.02
N ALA A 115 -13.72 -10.93 1.68
CA ALA A 115 -15.04 -10.71 2.25
C ALA A 115 -15.02 -9.59 3.30
N TYR A 116 -14.06 -9.59 4.22
CA TYR A 116 -13.89 -8.51 5.19
C TYR A 116 -13.62 -7.16 4.53
N ILE A 117 -12.75 -7.11 3.52
CA ILE A 117 -12.44 -5.86 2.81
C ILE A 117 -13.66 -5.30 2.10
N LYS A 118 -14.44 -6.14 1.42
CA LYS A 118 -15.70 -5.74 0.78
C LYS A 118 -16.73 -5.17 1.77
N SER A 119 -16.74 -5.65 3.00
CA SER A 119 -17.59 -5.10 4.07
C SER A 119 -16.98 -3.91 4.82
N GLY A 120 -15.88 -3.34 4.30
CA GLY A 120 -15.18 -2.21 4.93
C GLY A 120 -14.37 -2.57 6.18
N ARG A 121 -14.20 -3.86 6.48
CA ARG A 121 -13.53 -4.35 7.68
C ARG A 121 -12.07 -4.73 7.40
N TRP A 122 -11.29 -3.74 6.94
CA TRP A 122 -9.85 -3.89 6.77
C TRP A 122 -9.14 -4.40 8.03
N ASP A 123 -9.60 -3.96 9.17
CA ASP A 123 -9.08 -4.36 10.48
C ASP A 123 -9.16 -5.87 10.71
N LEU A 124 -10.27 -6.52 10.31
CA LEU A 124 -10.42 -7.97 10.46
C LEU A 124 -9.55 -8.75 9.46
N ALA A 125 -9.45 -8.26 8.22
CA ALA A 125 -8.58 -8.86 7.24
C ALA A 125 -7.10 -8.81 7.67
N MET A 126 -6.65 -7.67 8.21
CA MET A 126 -5.29 -7.52 8.76
C MET A 126 -5.07 -8.38 10.01
N GLU A 127 -6.09 -8.50 10.85
CA GLU A 127 -6.02 -9.31 12.08
C GLU A 127 -5.66 -10.76 11.80
N MET A 128 -6.18 -11.34 10.71
CA MET A 128 -5.87 -12.72 10.32
C MET A 128 -4.37 -12.93 10.15
N ASP A 129 -3.70 -12.07 9.38
CA ASP A 129 -2.25 -12.14 9.15
C ASP A 129 -1.45 -11.84 10.42
N ILE A 130 -1.87 -10.82 11.19
CA ILE A 130 -1.18 -10.43 12.43
C ILE A 130 -1.21 -11.57 13.44
N ARG A 131 -2.35 -12.23 13.63
CA ARG A 131 -2.48 -13.37 14.53
C ARG A 131 -1.63 -14.55 14.06
N GLU A 132 -1.67 -14.87 12.77
CA GLU A 132 -0.85 -15.94 12.21
C GLU A 132 0.63 -15.65 12.40
N THR A 133 1.08 -14.43 12.10
CA THR A 133 2.46 -14.00 12.29
C THR A 133 2.90 -14.14 13.76
N LYS A 134 2.05 -13.71 14.70
CA LYS A 134 2.32 -13.84 16.14
C LYS A 134 2.39 -15.30 16.57
N THR A 135 1.50 -16.13 16.10
CA THR A 135 1.47 -17.57 16.43
C THR A 135 2.70 -18.30 15.92
N LYS A 136 3.15 -17.99 14.71
CA LYS A 136 4.27 -18.68 14.07
C LYS A 136 5.65 -18.15 14.48
N PHE A 137 5.77 -16.83 14.70
CA PHE A 137 7.07 -16.17 14.82
C PHE A 137 7.22 -15.32 16.07
N GLY A 138 6.27 -15.38 17.01
CA GLY A 138 6.33 -14.63 18.26
C GLY A 138 6.43 -13.12 18.02
N ASP A 139 7.42 -12.46 18.61
CA ASP A 139 7.64 -11.02 18.59
C ASP A 139 8.59 -10.54 17.48
N LYS A 140 9.15 -11.46 16.70
CA LYS A 140 10.15 -11.20 15.64
C LYS A 140 9.79 -10.04 14.71
N TYR A 141 8.49 -9.89 14.37
CA TYR A 141 8.01 -8.89 13.42
C TYR A 141 7.20 -7.75 14.06
N ASP A 142 7.08 -7.69 15.37
CA ASP A 142 6.21 -6.75 16.08
C ASP A 142 6.45 -5.28 15.71
N ARG A 143 7.70 -4.84 15.68
CA ARG A 143 8.06 -3.47 15.31
C ARG A 143 7.63 -3.13 13.87
N ARG A 144 7.78 -4.08 12.95
CA ARG A 144 7.43 -3.92 11.53
C ARG A 144 5.91 -3.88 11.36
N MET A 145 5.18 -4.79 12.01
CA MET A 145 3.71 -4.81 12.03
C MET A 145 3.11 -3.53 12.63
N ARG A 146 3.67 -3.00 13.71
CA ARG A 146 3.22 -1.72 14.31
C ARG A 146 3.37 -0.55 13.35
N ARG A 147 4.45 -0.51 12.57
CA ARG A 147 4.70 0.51 11.55
C ARG A 147 3.67 0.41 10.44
N MET A 148 3.41 -0.79 9.94
CA MET A 148 2.37 -1.07 8.94
C MET A 148 0.99 -0.64 9.41
N ILE A 149 0.57 -0.98 10.64
CA ILE A 149 -0.70 -0.54 11.23
C ILE A 149 -0.78 1.00 11.28
N SER A 150 0.32 1.67 11.63
CA SER A 150 0.37 3.13 11.68
C SER A 150 0.13 3.74 10.31
N GLU A 151 0.75 3.18 9.28
CA GLU A 151 0.59 3.63 7.90
C GLU A 151 -0.82 3.34 7.38
N THR A 152 -1.37 2.16 7.64
CA THR A 152 -2.75 1.80 7.24
C THR A 152 -3.78 2.75 7.88
N LYS A 153 -3.57 3.13 9.15
CA LYS A 153 -4.39 4.15 9.80
C LYS A 153 -4.24 5.51 9.12
N ARG A 154 -3.01 5.91 8.76
CA ARG A 154 -2.75 7.18 8.07
C ARG A 154 -3.45 7.22 6.71
N GLN A 155 -3.51 6.10 5.99
CA GLN A 155 -4.24 5.97 4.73
C GLN A 155 -5.77 6.00 4.90
N GLY A 156 -6.28 6.11 6.12
CA GLY A 156 -7.72 6.13 6.39
C GLY A 156 -8.43 4.78 6.25
N ARG A 157 -7.69 3.67 6.09
CA ARG A 157 -8.25 2.33 5.90
C ARG A 157 -8.80 1.73 7.19
N ILE A 158 -8.21 2.10 8.31
CA ILE A 158 -8.65 1.69 9.65
C ILE A 158 -8.70 2.89 10.58
N SER A 159 -9.66 2.87 11.50
CA SER A 159 -9.84 3.91 12.51
C SER A 159 -8.77 3.83 13.62
N ARG A 160 -8.69 4.89 14.44
CA ARG A 160 -7.82 4.91 15.63
C ARG A 160 -8.15 3.75 16.59
N LYS A 161 -9.44 3.45 16.82
CA LYS A 161 -9.88 2.35 17.69
C LYS A 161 -9.44 0.98 17.13
N GLN A 162 -9.62 0.76 15.83
CA GLN A 162 -9.19 -0.47 15.15
C GLN A 162 -7.66 -0.64 15.18
N ALA A 163 -6.89 0.41 14.93
CA ALA A 163 -5.44 0.36 15.03
C ALA A 163 -4.96 0.05 16.47
N ALA A 164 -5.61 0.61 17.47
CA ALA A 164 -5.30 0.31 18.87
C ALA A 164 -5.62 -1.16 19.22
N ARG A 165 -6.72 -1.72 18.69
CA ARG A 165 -7.07 -3.13 18.84
C ARG A 165 -6.03 -4.05 18.23
N LEU A 166 -5.61 -3.79 16.99
CA LEU A 166 -4.58 -4.57 16.31
C LEU A 166 -3.23 -4.52 17.05
N ARG A 167 -2.85 -3.36 17.59
CA ARG A 167 -1.62 -3.24 18.39
C ARG A 167 -1.67 -4.02 19.70
N ARG A 168 -2.85 -4.18 20.30
CA ARG A 168 -3.01 -5.04 21.51
C ARG A 168 -2.76 -6.52 21.20
N ILE A 169 -3.14 -6.99 20.00
CA ILE A 169 -2.85 -8.37 19.55
C ILE A 169 -1.34 -8.59 19.43
N ILE A 170 -0.61 -7.58 18.94
CA ILE A 170 0.85 -7.64 18.85
C ILE A 170 1.50 -7.68 20.26
N GLY A 171 0.85 -7.15 21.29
CA GLY A 171 1.40 -7.05 22.65
C GLY A 171 2.11 -5.73 22.95
N LYS A 172 2.65 -5.56 24.13
CA LYS A 172 3.49 -4.40 24.50
C LYS A 172 4.86 -4.56 23.83
N CYS A 173 5.54 -3.44 23.50
CA CYS A 173 6.98 -3.51 23.21
C CYS A 173 7.69 -3.92 24.49
N SER A 174 8.44 -5.02 24.43
CA SER A 174 9.48 -5.35 25.41
C SER A 174 10.61 -4.36 25.26
#